data_e42a6118bf0943281eaf3174d1287e97
#
_entry.id   e42a6118bf0943281eaf3174d1287e97
#
_cell.length_a   1.000
_cell.length_b   1.000
_cell.length_c   1.000
_cell.angle_alpha   90.00
_cell.angle_beta   90.00
_cell.angle_gamma   90.00
#
_symmetry.space_group_name_H-M   'P 1'
#
loop_
_entity.id
_entity.type
_entity.pdbx_description
1 polymer ?
#
loop_
_entity_poly.entity_id
_entity_poly.type
_entity_poly.pdbx_seq_one_letter_code
_entity_poly.pdbx_strand_id
1 'polypeptide(L)'
;MNGNRVVVTGLGAVTPVGLDVASSWQAICDGKSGAASIEGFDTDAFSTQFSCSVKNFSTEGYLAPKDSKRMDPFIQFGMVAGIQAIRDSGLEITEANCERIGCAIGSGIGGIGSIERNNELILNAGPRRMSPFFVPGAIINMISGNLSVMYNLQGPNLAIVTACTSGTHNIGMGARLIATGEADAMLVGGAEMATT
;
A
#
# COMPACT_ATOMS: atom_id res chain seq x y z
N MET A 1 19.85 -5.21 -25.75
CA MET A 1 18.39 -5.37 -25.80
C MET A 1 17.80 -3.97 -25.94
N ASN A 2 17.21 -3.63 -27.08
CA ASN A 2 16.48 -2.38 -27.26
C ASN A 2 15.10 -2.56 -26.57
N GLY A 3 15.05 -2.29 -25.27
CA GLY A 3 13.78 -2.28 -24.52
C GLY A 3 13.08 -0.93 -24.65
N ASN A 4 11.78 -0.91 -24.35
CA ASN A 4 11.03 0.33 -24.28
C ASN A 4 11.62 1.25 -23.19
N ARG A 5 11.64 2.55 -23.47
CA ARG A 5 12.01 3.54 -22.44
C ARG A 5 10.89 3.63 -21.40
N VAL A 6 11.26 3.50 -20.13
CA VAL A 6 10.33 3.58 -19.01
C VAL A 6 10.48 4.93 -18.30
N VAL A 7 9.36 5.55 -17.96
CA VAL A 7 9.29 6.84 -17.27
C VAL A 7 8.26 6.79 -16.16
N VAL A 8 8.43 7.63 -15.14
CA VAL A 8 7.43 7.82 -14.07
C VAL A 8 6.45 8.90 -14.53
N THR A 9 5.16 8.61 -14.49
CA THR A 9 4.10 9.50 -14.96
C THR A 9 3.19 10.00 -13.84
N GLY A 10 3.21 9.35 -12.68
CA GLY A 10 2.41 9.76 -11.53
C GLY A 10 2.98 9.24 -10.23
N LEU A 11 2.77 9.99 -9.17
CA LEU A 11 3.24 9.71 -7.81
C LEU A 11 2.10 9.76 -6.80
N GLY A 12 2.18 8.91 -5.79
CA GLY A 12 1.30 8.94 -4.63
C GLY A 12 2.07 8.55 -3.38
N ALA A 13 1.76 9.19 -2.28
CA ALA A 13 2.45 8.95 -1.02
C ALA A 13 1.52 9.11 0.19
N VAL A 14 1.73 8.25 1.18
CA VAL A 14 1.21 8.37 2.54
C VAL A 14 2.39 8.13 3.46
N THR A 15 2.81 9.16 4.18
CA THR A 15 4.04 9.14 4.98
C THR A 15 3.80 9.68 6.40
N PRO A 16 4.72 9.45 7.34
CA PRO A 16 4.64 10.03 8.68
C PRO A 16 4.65 11.56 8.72
N VAL A 17 5.04 12.22 7.63
CA VAL A 17 5.17 13.69 7.54
C VAL A 17 4.19 14.34 6.56
N GLY A 18 3.40 13.55 5.82
CA GLY A 18 2.38 14.07 4.90
C GLY A 18 1.50 12.95 4.33
N LEU A 19 0.26 13.27 3.97
CA LEU A 19 -0.72 12.31 3.46
C LEU A 19 -0.83 12.30 1.93
N ASP A 20 0.02 13.07 1.27
CA ASP A 20 0.21 13.13 -0.18
C ASP A 20 1.66 13.50 -0.51
N VAL A 21 2.01 13.49 -1.81
CA VAL A 21 3.36 13.80 -2.29
C VAL A 21 3.75 15.25 -1.97
N ALA A 22 2.84 16.20 -2.17
CA ALA A 22 3.15 17.63 -2.00
C ALA A 22 3.43 17.97 -0.53
N SER A 23 2.56 17.55 0.39
CA SER A 23 2.73 17.77 1.83
C SER A 23 3.94 17.02 2.39
N SER A 24 4.18 15.80 1.93
CA SER A 24 5.36 15.01 2.33
C SER A 24 6.65 15.69 1.88
N TRP A 25 6.71 16.13 0.62
CA TRP A 25 7.87 16.79 0.06
C TRP A 25 8.17 18.14 0.76
N GLN A 26 7.13 18.94 1.00
CA GLN A 26 7.29 20.20 1.74
C GLN A 26 7.83 19.97 3.15
N ALA A 27 7.30 18.97 3.85
CA ALA A 27 7.77 18.63 5.20
C ALA A 27 9.24 18.16 5.21
N ILE A 28 9.66 17.38 4.20
CA ILE A 28 11.06 16.95 4.03
C ILE A 28 11.97 18.18 3.78
N CYS A 29 11.58 19.09 2.89
CA CYS A 29 12.33 20.32 2.62
C CYS A 29 12.44 21.21 3.86
N ASP A 30 11.39 21.24 4.70
CA ASP A 30 11.38 21.99 5.97
C ASP A 30 12.18 21.27 7.09
N GLY A 31 12.74 20.09 6.86
CA GLY A 31 13.45 19.30 7.85
C GLY A 31 12.56 18.74 8.97
N LYS A 32 11.25 18.57 8.73
CA LYS A 32 10.31 18.06 9.75
C LYS A 32 10.53 16.57 9.99
N SER A 33 10.61 16.19 11.27
CA SER A 33 10.66 14.79 11.68
C SER A 33 9.26 14.18 11.77
N GLY A 34 9.11 12.95 11.28
CA GLY A 34 7.91 12.14 11.48
C GLY A 34 7.92 11.34 12.78
N ALA A 35 9.05 11.32 13.50
CA ALA A 35 9.18 10.57 14.74
C ALA A 35 8.35 11.20 15.88
N ALA A 36 7.63 10.35 16.61
CA ALA A 36 6.87 10.71 17.80
C ALA A 36 6.74 9.51 18.74
N SER A 37 6.32 9.73 19.96
CA SER A 37 5.99 8.66 20.90
C SER A 37 4.93 7.72 20.29
N ILE A 38 5.04 6.44 20.58
CA ILE A 38 4.04 5.44 20.17
C ILE A 38 2.80 5.63 21.06
N GLU A 39 1.64 5.78 20.42
CA GLU A 39 0.36 6.00 21.12
C GLU A 39 -0.58 4.77 21.05
N GLY A 40 -0.26 3.79 20.21
CA GLY A 40 -1.14 2.64 19.91
C GLY A 40 -1.21 1.58 21.02
N PHE A 41 -0.19 1.52 21.88
CA PHE A 41 -0.06 0.53 22.97
C PHE A 41 0.89 1.02 24.06
N ASP A 42 0.88 0.36 25.23
CA ASP A 42 1.80 0.65 26.32
C ASP A 42 3.24 0.26 25.97
N THR A 43 4.13 1.23 26.03
CA THR A 43 5.53 1.07 25.64
C THR A 43 6.50 0.98 26.82
N ASP A 44 6.04 0.99 28.06
CA ASP A 44 6.89 1.05 29.26
C ASP A 44 7.89 -0.13 29.36
N ALA A 45 7.51 -1.30 28.85
CA ALA A 45 8.36 -2.50 28.82
C ALA A 45 9.35 -2.53 27.66
N PHE A 46 9.29 -1.58 26.71
CA PHE A 46 10.12 -1.58 25.50
C PHE A 46 11.29 -0.59 25.62
N SER A 47 12.44 -0.98 25.09
CA SER A 47 13.62 -0.12 25.03
C SER A 47 13.47 1.05 24.06
N THR A 48 12.57 0.94 23.07
CA THR A 48 12.24 1.97 22.08
C THR A 48 10.76 2.35 22.24
N GLN A 49 10.50 3.64 22.47
CA GLN A 49 9.16 4.16 22.77
C GLN A 49 8.69 5.19 21.73
N PHE A 50 9.37 5.27 20.59
CA PHE A 50 8.99 6.16 19.49
C PHE A 50 8.98 5.42 18.15
N SER A 51 8.17 5.91 17.23
CA SER A 51 8.11 5.43 15.84
C SER A 51 7.78 6.57 14.88
N CYS A 52 7.89 6.27 13.58
CA CYS A 52 7.46 7.18 12.52
C CYS A 52 6.11 6.70 11.94
N SER A 53 5.07 6.67 12.78
CA SER A 53 3.72 6.28 12.35
C SER A 53 3.04 7.40 11.56
N VAL A 54 2.21 7.00 10.60
CA VAL A 54 1.33 7.93 9.86
C VAL A 54 0.28 8.49 10.81
N LYS A 55 0.10 9.82 10.80
CA LYS A 55 -0.81 10.54 11.68
C LYS A 55 -1.98 11.12 10.91
N ASN A 56 -3.15 11.23 11.56
CA ASN A 56 -4.34 11.86 11.00
C ASN A 56 -4.80 11.25 9.66
N PHE A 57 -4.52 9.98 9.44
CA PHE A 57 -4.87 9.28 8.21
C PHE A 57 -6.39 9.09 8.10
N SER A 58 -6.93 9.37 6.91
CA SER A 58 -8.31 9.09 6.55
C SER A 58 -8.38 8.50 5.16
N THR A 59 -9.31 7.57 4.96
CA THR A 59 -9.65 7.03 3.65
C THR A 59 -10.76 7.80 2.96
N GLU A 60 -11.27 8.87 3.56
CA GLU A 60 -12.34 9.71 3.02
C GLU A 60 -11.93 10.31 1.67
N GLY A 61 -12.82 10.27 0.70
CA GLY A 61 -12.53 10.71 -0.67
C GLY A 61 -11.74 9.71 -1.54
N TYR A 62 -11.31 8.59 -0.95
CA TYR A 62 -10.59 7.51 -1.63
C TYR A 62 -11.34 6.18 -1.61
N LEU A 63 -11.80 5.75 -0.44
CA LEU A 63 -12.45 4.45 -0.25
C LEU A 63 -13.83 4.61 0.39
N ALA A 64 -14.76 3.73 0.01
CA ALA A 64 -16.03 3.65 0.73
C ALA A 64 -15.79 3.14 2.16
N PRO A 65 -16.50 3.66 3.18
CA PRO A 65 -16.31 3.26 4.58
C PRO A 65 -16.50 1.77 4.85
N LYS A 66 -17.34 1.09 4.05
CA LYS A 66 -17.55 -0.35 4.13
C LYS A 66 -16.33 -1.15 3.70
N ASP A 67 -15.61 -0.67 2.70
CA ASP A 67 -14.45 -1.37 2.15
C ASP A 67 -13.21 -1.12 3.00
N SER A 68 -12.98 0.12 3.43
CA SER A 68 -11.86 0.45 4.31
C SER A 68 -11.88 -0.34 5.63
N LYS A 69 -13.05 -0.56 6.22
CA LYS A 69 -13.22 -1.38 7.45
C LYS A 69 -12.80 -2.84 7.31
N ARG A 70 -12.68 -3.36 6.10
CA ARG A 70 -12.29 -4.75 5.80
C ARG A 70 -10.81 -4.89 5.47
N MET A 71 -10.08 -3.77 5.41
CA MET A 71 -8.67 -3.69 5.04
C MET A 71 -7.82 -3.35 6.25
N ASP A 72 -6.74 -4.10 6.44
CA ASP A 72 -5.70 -3.69 7.39
C ASP A 72 -5.10 -2.33 7.00
N PRO A 73 -4.60 -1.52 7.94
CA PRO A 73 -4.03 -0.20 7.65
C PRO A 73 -3.00 -0.17 6.53
N PHE A 74 -2.13 -1.19 6.40
CA PHE A 74 -1.14 -1.20 5.31
C PHE A 74 -1.82 -1.23 3.92
N ILE A 75 -2.94 -1.96 3.78
CA ILE A 75 -3.71 -1.97 2.53
C ILE A 75 -4.33 -0.60 2.30
N GLN A 76 -4.90 0.02 3.33
CA GLN A 76 -5.49 1.36 3.21
C GLN A 76 -4.45 2.40 2.76
N PHE A 77 -3.24 2.37 3.33
CA PHE A 77 -2.13 3.25 2.91
C PHE A 77 -1.78 3.03 1.44
N GLY A 78 -1.59 1.78 1.04
CA GLY A 78 -1.26 1.42 -0.34
C GLY A 78 -2.37 1.78 -1.33
N MET A 79 -3.64 1.59 -0.95
CA MET A 79 -4.80 2.01 -1.76
C MET A 79 -4.82 3.52 -1.97
N VAL A 80 -4.69 4.30 -0.89
CA VAL A 80 -4.73 5.78 -0.99
C VAL A 80 -3.57 6.29 -1.84
N ALA A 81 -2.34 5.82 -1.58
CA ALA A 81 -1.18 6.20 -2.39
C ALA A 81 -1.32 5.77 -3.86
N GLY A 82 -1.83 4.55 -4.13
CA GLY A 82 -2.06 4.07 -5.49
C GLY A 82 -3.11 4.89 -6.23
N ILE A 83 -4.21 5.26 -5.57
CA ILE A 83 -5.25 6.14 -6.13
C ILE A 83 -4.68 7.53 -6.44
N GLN A 84 -3.85 8.09 -5.56
CA GLN A 84 -3.16 9.35 -5.81
C GLN A 84 -2.27 9.25 -7.06
N ALA A 85 -1.47 8.20 -7.18
CA ALA A 85 -0.57 7.99 -8.32
C ALA A 85 -1.33 7.87 -9.65
N ILE A 86 -2.46 7.16 -9.68
CA ILE A 86 -3.31 7.06 -10.88
C ILE A 86 -3.88 8.43 -11.25
N ARG A 87 -4.40 9.17 -10.26
CA ARG A 87 -4.95 10.52 -10.50
C ARG A 87 -3.89 11.50 -11.01
N ASP A 88 -2.69 11.47 -10.41
CA ASP A 88 -1.56 12.33 -10.78
C ASP A 88 -1.03 12.01 -12.19
N SER A 89 -1.04 10.75 -12.58
CA SER A 89 -0.56 10.31 -13.90
C SER A 89 -1.42 10.81 -15.06
N GLY A 90 -2.70 11.13 -14.82
CA GLY A 90 -3.67 11.43 -15.87
C GLY A 90 -3.99 10.22 -16.77
N LEU A 91 -3.60 9.00 -16.39
CA LEU A 91 -3.82 7.80 -17.19
C LEU A 91 -5.31 7.46 -17.25
N GLU A 92 -5.88 7.48 -18.43
CA GLU A 92 -7.23 7.01 -18.68
C GLU A 92 -7.20 5.49 -18.93
N ILE A 93 -7.88 4.72 -18.05
CA ILE A 93 -7.99 3.28 -18.15
C ILE A 93 -9.30 2.94 -18.87
N THR A 94 -9.21 2.25 -19.98
CA THR A 94 -10.32 1.93 -20.86
C THR A 94 -10.31 0.43 -21.21
N GLU A 95 -11.39 -0.07 -21.80
CA GLU A 95 -11.44 -1.46 -22.30
C GLU A 95 -10.35 -1.76 -23.36
N ALA A 96 -9.90 -0.73 -24.07
CA ALA A 96 -8.88 -0.89 -25.10
C ALA A 96 -7.46 -1.06 -24.57
N ASN A 97 -7.18 -0.63 -23.30
CA ASN A 97 -5.84 -0.65 -22.73
C ASN A 97 -5.73 -1.40 -21.39
N CYS A 98 -6.84 -1.77 -20.76
CA CYS A 98 -6.84 -2.38 -19.42
C CYS A 98 -6.01 -3.67 -19.30
N GLU A 99 -5.96 -4.49 -20.37
CA GLU A 99 -5.14 -5.71 -20.42
C GLU A 99 -3.63 -5.43 -20.45
N ARG A 100 -3.24 -4.20 -20.79
CA ARG A 100 -1.85 -3.75 -20.88
C ARG A 100 -1.39 -2.93 -19.67
N ILE A 101 -2.29 -2.72 -18.69
CA ILE A 101 -2.00 -1.96 -17.47
C ILE A 101 -2.03 -2.91 -16.28
N GLY A 102 -0.89 -3.03 -15.60
CA GLY A 102 -0.73 -3.94 -14.46
C GLY A 102 -0.51 -3.22 -13.13
N CYS A 103 -0.41 -4.02 -12.07
CA CYS A 103 -0.16 -3.55 -10.72
C CYS A 103 0.87 -4.43 -10.02
N ALA A 104 1.88 -3.85 -9.40
CA ALA A 104 2.88 -4.55 -8.58
C ALA A 104 3.18 -3.73 -7.32
N ILE A 105 2.44 -3.99 -6.25
CA ILE A 105 2.59 -3.33 -4.95
C ILE A 105 2.65 -4.41 -3.87
N GLY A 106 3.71 -4.39 -3.07
CA GLY A 106 3.95 -5.36 -2.01
C GLY A 106 4.02 -4.72 -0.63
N SER A 107 4.14 -5.59 0.37
CA SER A 107 4.40 -5.26 1.77
C SER A 107 5.43 -6.23 2.32
N GLY A 108 6.18 -5.85 3.32
CA GLY A 108 7.18 -6.72 3.97
C GLY A 108 6.52 -7.74 4.90
N ILE A 109 5.56 -7.31 5.70
CA ILE A 109 4.88 -8.10 6.72
C ILE A 109 3.40 -8.30 6.39
N GLY A 110 2.76 -7.27 5.83
CA GLY A 110 1.32 -7.26 5.59
C GLY A 110 0.51 -6.91 6.83
N GLY A 111 -0.67 -7.53 6.99
CA GLY A 111 -1.63 -7.20 8.03
C GLY A 111 -1.35 -7.81 9.38
N ILE A 112 -0.20 -7.52 9.99
CA ILE A 112 0.19 -8.09 11.29
C ILE A 112 -0.83 -7.74 12.38
N GLY A 113 -1.32 -6.51 12.46
CA GLY A 113 -2.34 -6.13 13.45
C GLY A 113 -3.67 -6.86 13.25
N SER A 114 -4.03 -7.20 12.02
CA SER A 114 -5.20 -8.05 11.74
C SER A 114 -4.96 -9.50 12.18
N ILE A 115 -3.73 -10.02 12.03
CA ILE A 115 -3.35 -11.36 12.49
C ILE A 115 -3.44 -11.42 14.01
N GLU A 116 -2.89 -10.47 14.73
CA GLU A 116 -2.92 -10.38 16.20
C GLU A 116 -4.36 -10.32 16.72
N ARG A 117 -5.16 -9.39 16.23
CA ARG A 117 -6.58 -9.26 16.63
C ARG A 117 -7.39 -10.54 16.38
N ASN A 118 -7.19 -11.20 15.24
CA ASN A 118 -7.92 -12.45 14.97
C ASN A 118 -7.39 -13.62 15.81
N ASN A 119 -6.11 -13.67 16.16
CA ASN A 119 -5.58 -14.64 17.10
C ASN A 119 -6.22 -14.49 18.49
N GLU A 120 -6.31 -13.27 19.01
CA GLU A 120 -7.00 -12.98 20.26
C GLU A 120 -8.48 -13.36 20.23
N LEU A 121 -9.17 -13.07 19.12
CA LEU A 121 -10.58 -13.46 18.95
C LEU A 121 -10.76 -14.97 18.99
N ILE A 122 -9.87 -15.73 18.35
CA ILE A 122 -9.93 -17.20 18.37
C ILE A 122 -9.75 -17.72 19.81
N LEU A 123 -8.74 -17.23 20.51
CA LEU A 123 -8.41 -17.66 21.86
C LEU A 123 -9.53 -17.32 22.87
N ASN A 124 -10.11 -16.13 22.78
CA ASN A 124 -11.05 -15.62 23.77
C ASN A 124 -12.53 -15.92 23.43
N ALA A 125 -12.89 -16.06 22.14
CA ALA A 125 -14.28 -16.16 21.71
C ALA A 125 -14.55 -17.30 20.71
N GLY A 126 -13.51 -18.03 20.32
CA GLY A 126 -13.58 -19.17 19.42
C GLY A 126 -13.65 -18.81 17.93
N PRO A 127 -13.44 -19.81 17.03
CA PRO A 127 -13.23 -19.59 15.60
C PRO A 127 -14.46 -19.03 14.86
N ARG A 128 -15.66 -19.16 15.40
CA ARG A 128 -16.89 -18.60 14.80
C ARG A 128 -16.94 -17.08 14.82
N ARG A 129 -16.07 -16.44 15.59
CA ARG A 129 -15.98 -14.98 15.68
C ARG A 129 -15.00 -14.37 14.69
N MET A 130 -14.19 -15.18 14.00
CA MET A 130 -13.30 -14.70 12.95
C MET A 130 -14.07 -14.00 11.84
N SER A 131 -13.50 -12.88 11.38
CA SER A 131 -14.03 -12.19 10.21
C SER A 131 -13.83 -13.04 8.95
N PRO A 132 -14.84 -13.22 8.09
CA PRO A 132 -14.67 -13.83 6.76
C PRO A 132 -13.74 -13.01 5.86
N PHE A 133 -13.49 -11.74 6.20
CA PHE A 133 -12.57 -10.84 5.50
C PHE A 133 -11.16 -10.86 6.09
N PHE A 134 -10.87 -11.73 7.07
CA PHE A 134 -9.54 -11.79 7.69
C PHE A 134 -8.43 -12.00 6.66
N VAL A 135 -8.52 -13.06 5.86
CA VAL A 135 -7.50 -13.37 4.87
C VAL A 135 -7.38 -12.26 3.82
N PRO A 136 -8.43 -11.87 3.07
CA PRO A 136 -8.31 -10.81 2.08
C PRO A 136 -8.02 -9.43 2.67
N GLY A 137 -8.25 -9.22 3.95
CA GLY A 137 -7.92 -7.99 4.66
C GLY A 137 -6.50 -7.92 5.18
N ALA A 138 -5.71 -9.01 5.14
CA ALA A 138 -4.41 -9.10 5.78
C ALA A 138 -3.26 -9.53 4.84
N ILE A 139 -3.54 -10.24 3.73
CA ILE A 139 -2.48 -10.75 2.86
C ILE A 139 -1.87 -9.66 1.98
N ILE A 140 -0.56 -9.79 1.77
CA ILE A 140 0.31 -8.75 1.19
C ILE A 140 -0.02 -8.33 -0.25
N ASN A 141 -0.62 -9.20 -1.06
CA ASN A 141 -0.95 -8.92 -2.44
C ASN A 141 -2.27 -8.15 -2.62
N MET A 142 -2.99 -7.85 -1.53
CA MET A 142 -4.32 -7.25 -1.63
C MET A 142 -4.31 -5.75 -1.90
N ILE A 143 -3.17 -5.07 -1.81
CA ILE A 143 -3.07 -3.71 -2.38
C ILE A 143 -3.20 -3.80 -3.90
N SER A 144 -2.36 -4.61 -4.56
CA SER A 144 -2.43 -4.84 -6.00
C SER A 144 -3.78 -5.40 -6.44
N GLY A 145 -4.31 -6.38 -5.71
CA GLY A 145 -5.61 -6.99 -6.00
C GLY A 145 -6.76 -5.99 -5.94
N ASN A 146 -6.87 -5.20 -4.88
CA ASN A 146 -7.95 -4.23 -4.72
C ASN A 146 -7.86 -3.07 -5.74
N LEU A 147 -6.65 -2.55 -6.02
CA LEU A 147 -6.46 -1.52 -7.04
C LEU A 147 -6.81 -2.04 -8.43
N SER A 148 -6.42 -3.27 -8.75
CA SER A 148 -6.76 -3.88 -10.03
C SER A 148 -8.27 -4.07 -10.20
N VAL A 149 -8.97 -4.51 -9.16
CA VAL A 149 -10.45 -4.60 -9.18
C VAL A 149 -11.08 -3.22 -9.31
N MET A 150 -10.59 -2.23 -8.56
CA MET A 150 -11.15 -0.88 -8.55
C MET A 150 -11.02 -0.17 -9.91
N TYR A 151 -9.88 -0.33 -10.58
CA TYR A 151 -9.56 0.35 -11.83
C TYR A 151 -9.62 -0.54 -13.07
N ASN A 152 -10.07 -1.80 -12.92
CA ASN A 152 -10.12 -2.78 -14.01
C ASN A 152 -8.74 -2.99 -14.68
N LEU A 153 -7.67 -3.09 -13.86
CA LEU A 153 -6.32 -3.38 -14.37
C LEU A 153 -6.21 -4.89 -14.63
N GLN A 154 -6.07 -5.28 -15.87
CA GLN A 154 -6.07 -6.69 -16.30
C GLN A 154 -4.69 -7.18 -16.78
N GLY A 155 -3.68 -6.33 -16.74
CA GLY A 155 -2.28 -6.68 -16.97
C GLY A 155 -1.67 -7.45 -15.79
N PRO A 156 -0.32 -7.61 -15.76
CA PRO A 156 0.37 -8.35 -14.71
C PRO A 156 0.01 -7.85 -13.30
N ASN A 157 -0.36 -8.76 -12.39
CA ASN A 157 -0.70 -8.44 -11.00
C ASN A 157 0.23 -9.21 -10.06
N LEU A 158 1.10 -8.48 -9.36
CA LEU A 158 2.18 -9.04 -8.56
C LEU A 158 2.25 -8.37 -7.17
N ALA A 159 2.92 -9.05 -6.25
CA ALA A 159 3.34 -8.48 -4.98
C ALA A 159 4.67 -9.12 -4.56
N ILE A 160 5.77 -8.43 -4.79
CA ILE A 160 7.11 -8.90 -4.43
C ILE A 160 7.37 -8.50 -2.98
N VAL A 161 7.88 -9.46 -2.20
CA VAL A 161 8.16 -9.32 -0.77
C VAL A 161 9.63 -9.48 -0.51
N THR A 162 10.26 -8.40 -0.10
CA THR A 162 11.70 -8.35 0.24
C THR A 162 11.95 -7.39 1.40
N ALA A 163 11.13 -7.49 2.44
CA ALA A 163 11.16 -6.63 3.64
C ALA A 163 11.11 -5.13 3.25
N CYS A 164 11.97 -4.29 3.82
CA CYS A 164 12.02 -2.84 3.57
C CYS A 164 12.25 -2.47 2.09
N THR A 165 12.77 -3.40 1.26
CA THR A 165 12.99 -3.19 -0.17
C THR A 165 11.84 -3.64 -1.06
N SER A 166 10.71 -4.10 -0.50
CA SER A 166 9.56 -4.56 -1.27
C SER A 166 9.09 -3.52 -2.30
N GLY A 167 8.94 -2.25 -1.89
CA GLY A 167 8.57 -1.16 -2.81
C GLY A 167 9.56 -0.99 -3.96
N THR A 168 10.86 -0.96 -3.66
CA THR A 168 11.93 -0.82 -4.67
C THR A 168 11.93 -1.97 -5.67
N HIS A 169 11.76 -3.22 -5.21
CA HIS A 169 11.72 -4.38 -6.09
C HIS A 169 10.46 -4.41 -6.97
N ASN A 170 9.30 -4.00 -6.44
CA ASN A 170 8.08 -3.88 -7.25
C ASN A 170 8.23 -2.81 -8.34
N ILE A 171 8.87 -1.66 -8.03
CA ILE A 171 9.19 -0.62 -9.02
C ILE A 171 10.12 -1.18 -10.11
N GLY A 172 11.19 -1.86 -9.71
CA GLY A 172 12.15 -2.46 -10.65
C GLY A 172 11.51 -3.54 -11.55
N MET A 173 10.64 -4.37 -10.99
CA MET A 173 9.92 -5.40 -11.76
C MET A 173 8.91 -4.77 -12.72
N GLY A 174 8.12 -3.78 -12.28
CA GLY A 174 7.20 -3.07 -13.17
C GLY A 174 7.92 -2.38 -14.32
N ALA A 175 9.05 -1.72 -14.04
CA ALA A 175 9.90 -1.15 -15.09
C ALA A 175 10.39 -2.21 -16.08
N ARG A 176 10.76 -3.39 -15.60
CA ARG A 176 11.17 -4.52 -16.46
C ARG A 176 10.03 -4.99 -17.35
N LEU A 177 8.83 -5.20 -16.81
CA LEU A 177 7.65 -5.64 -17.56
C LEU A 177 7.30 -4.67 -18.70
N ILE A 178 7.43 -3.36 -18.46
CA ILE A 178 7.27 -2.34 -19.51
C ILE A 178 8.41 -2.41 -20.53
N ALA A 179 9.64 -2.49 -20.07
CA ALA A 179 10.82 -2.51 -20.93
C ALA A 179 10.82 -3.74 -21.87
N THR A 180 10.30 -4.90 -21.42
CA THR A 180 10.17 -6.13 -22.21
C THR A 180 8.89 -6.19 -23.06
N GLY A 181 7.98 -5.21 -22.92
CA GLY A 181 6.75 -5.14 -23.70
C GLY A 181 5.62 -6.03 -23.17
N GLU A 182 5.73 -6.53 -21.94
CA GLU A 182 4.67 -7.32 -21.29
C GLU A 182 3.53 -6.44 -20.77
N ALA A 183 3.82 -5.18 -20.43
CA ALA A 183 2.85 -4.16 -20.06
C ALA A 183 3.19 -2.82 -20.72
N ASP A 184 2.22 -1.92 -20.84
CA ASP A 184 2.41 -0.56 -21.31
C ASP A 184 2.48 0.43 -20.14
N ALA A 185 1.80 0.12 -19.04
CA ALA A 185 1.88 0.85 -17.79
C ALA A 185 1.81 -0.10 -16.59
N MET A 186 2.47 0.28 -15.49
CA MET A 186 2.46 -0.46 -14.24
C MET A 186 2.29 0.49 -13.06
N LEU A 187 1.29 0.25 -12.23
CA LEU A 187 1.18 0.86 -10.91
C LEU A 187 2.07 0.08 -9.95
N VAL A 188 3.09 0.72 -9.37
CA VAL A 188 4.14 0.03 -8.63
C VAL A 188 4.45 0.69 -7.30
N GLY A 189 4.89 -0.08 -6.31
CA GLY A 189 5.26 0.48 -5.02
C GLY A 189 5.27 -0.52 -3.87
N GLY A 190 5.11 0.02 -2.67
CA GLY A 190 4.97 -0.76 -1.45
C GLY A 190 4.32 0.06 -0.34
N ALA A 191 3.67 -0.61 0.60
CA ALA A 191 3.12 0.00 1.79
C ALA A 191 3.26 -0.95 2.99
N GLU A 192 3.45 -0.38 4.17
CA GLU A 192 3.65 -1.14 5.40
C GLU A 192 3.04 -0.44 6.61
N MET A 193 2.59 -1.22 7.59
CA MET A 193 2.19 -0.77 8.91
C MET A 193 2.71 -1.78 9.94
N ALA A 194 3.86 -1.47 10.55
CA ALA A 194 4.59 -2.40 11.42
C ALA A 194 4.55 -2.02 12.90
N THR A 195 3.99 -0.86 13.24
CA THR A 195 3.82 -0.42 14.64
C THR A 195 2.38 -0.70 15.07
N THR A 196 2.14 -1.89 15.61
CA THR A 196 0.82 -2.39 16.05
C THR A 196 0.91 -2.91 17.48
#